data_fe631746240d2c87bb3977bb980c6bb8
#
_entry.id   fe631746240d2c87bb3977bb980c6bb8
#
_cell.length_a   1.000
_cell.length_b   1.000
_cell.length_c   1.000
_cell.angle_alpha   90.00
_cell.angle_beta   90.00
_cell.angle_gamma   90.00
#
_symmetry.space_group_name_H-M   'P 1'
#
loop_
_entity.id
_entity.type
_entity.pdbx_description
1 polymer ?
#
loop_
_entity_poly.entity_id
_entity_poly.type
_entity_poly.pdbx_seq_one_letter_code
_entity_poly.pdbx_strand_id
1 'polypeptide(L)'
;MLICLLRHGETDWNNLGKYQGREDVPLNTAGIKQAKEAGNYLKRFNWKLIITSPLSRAKTSAEIVSGELGNIEIHEEPDFIERDYGKLSGTVSTEREKYFPDGKNTGIEPFEALQNRTVNALLKHIKEHEGTDIIIVSHGAAINSIMAYMSNDKTGLRQTPIKNASITLLEKTENKLKILFFNKTASELAEYQEE
;
A
#
# COMPACT_ATOMS: atom_id res chain seq x y z
N MET A 1 6.65 17.03 -7.44
CA MET A 1 6.22 15.66 -7.79
C MET A 1 5.46 15.10 -6.60
N LEU A 2 4.23 14.69 -6.82
CA LEU A 2 3.44 13.97 -5.82
C LEU A 2 3.57 12.46 -6.02
N ILE A 3 3.59 11.72 -4.91
CA ILE A 3 3.61 10.27 -4.88
C ILE A 3 2.51 9.81 -3.93
N CYS A 4 1.53 9.08 -4.45
CA CYS A 4 0.48 8.47 -3.66
C CYS A 4 0.84 7.01 -3.38
N LEU A 5 0.89 6.62 -2.11
CA LEU A 5 0.90 5.22 -1.70
C LEU A 5 -0.54 4.84 -1.35
N LEU A 6 -1.13 3.94 -2.12
CA LEU A 6 -2.50 3.44 -1.94
C LEU A 6 -2.46 1.98 -1.52
N ARG A 7 -3.04 1.64 -0.38
CA ARG A 7 -3.27 0.23 -0.05
C ARG A 7 -4.43 -0.30 -0.88
N HIS A 8 -4.35 -1.54 -1.36
CA HIS A 8 -5.47 -2.22 -2.02
C HIS A 8 -6.76 -2.19 -1.19
N GLY A 9 -7.90 -2.29 -1.84
CA GLY A 9 -9.20 -2.43 -1.18
C GLY A 9 -9.32 -3.70 -0.34
N GLU A 10 -10.40 -3.81 0.41
CA GLU A 10 -10.65 -4.96 1.31
C GLU A 10 -10.78 -6.30 0.55
N THR A 11 -10.29 -7.36 1.19
CA THR A 11 -10.50 -8.75 0.80
C THR A 11 -11.21 -9.50 1.93
N ASP A 12 -11.79 -10.67 1.66
CA ASP A 12 -12.39 -11.48 2.72
C ASP A 12 -11.40 -11.87 3.82
N TRP A 13 -10.12 -12.05 3.47
CA TRP A 13 -9.08 -12.35 4.46
C TRP A 13 -8.73 -11.15 5.34
N ASN A 14 -8.89 -9.92 4.86
CA ASN A 14 -8.79 -8.74 5.72
C ASN A 14 -9.91 -8.73 6.77
N ASN A 15 -11.14 -8.98 6.34
CA ASN A 15 -12.30 -9.03 7.24
C ASN A 15 -12.17 -10.14 8.30
N LEU A 16 -11.60 -11.28 7.93
CA LEU A 16 -11.32 -12.40 8.83
C LEU A 16 -10.07 -12.22 9.70
N GLY A 17 -9.32 -11.12 9.56
CA GLY A 17 -8.09 -10.88 10.30
C GLY A 17 -6.94 -11.85 9.97
N LYS A 18 -6.94 -12.45 8.77
CA LYS A 18 -5.93 -13.41 8.33
C LYS A 18 -4.73 -12.74 7.70
N TYR A 19 -3.54 -13.30 7.95
CA TYR A 19 -2.35 -12.96 7.18
C TYR A 19 -2.53 -13.42 5.72
N GLN A 20 -2.40 -12.51 4.77
CA GLN A 20 -2.48 -12.84 3.35
C GLN A 20 -1.09 -13.09 2.75
N GLY A 21 -0.15 -12.21 3.05
CA GLY A 21 1.17 -12.29 2.46
C GLY A 21 1.09 -12.28 0.93
N ARG A 22 1.75 -13.27 0.32
CA ARG A 22 1.79 -13.46 -1.14
C ARG A 22 0.66 -14.33 -1.69
N GLU A 23 -0.26 -14.79 -0.83
CA GLU A 23 -1.47 -15.48 -1.30
C GLU A 23 -2.33 -14.51 -2.12
N ASP A 24 -2.81 -15.00 -3.25
CA ASP A 24 -3.54 -14.16 -4.21
C ASP A 24 -5.05 -14.18 -3.95
N VAL A 25 -5.45 -13.46 -2.90
CA VAL A 25 -6.84 -13.30 -2.48
C VAL A 25 -7.42 -12.07 -3.17
N PRO A 26 -8.56 -12.18 -3.91
CA PRO A 26 -9.15 -11.07 -4.64
C PRO A 26 -9.86 -10.07 -3.71
N LEU A 27 -10.17 -8.89 -4.26
CA LEU A 27 -11.05 -7.92 -3.60
C LEU A 27 -12.44 -8.51 -3.36
N ASN A 28 -13.02 -8.17 -2.23
CA ASN A 28 -14.45 -8.36 -2.01
C ASN A 28 -15.27 -7.14 -2.50
N THR A 29 -16.59 -7.19 -2.36
CA THR A 29 -17.49 -6.11 -2.78
C THR A 29 -17.18 -4.78 -2.08
N ALA A 30 -16.83 -4.82 -0.79
CA ALA A 30 -16.44 -3.63 -0.04
C ALA A 30 -15.13 -3.04 -0.59
N GLY A 31 -14.13 -3.88 -0.89
CA GLY A 31 -12.87 -3.45 -1.47
C GLY A 31 -12.99 -2.78 -2.84
N ILE A 32 -13.90 -3.28 -3.69
CA ILE A 32 -14.22 -2.64 -4.97
C ILE A 32 -14.79 -1.23 -4.75
N LYS A 33 -15.72 -1.09 -3.83
CA LYS A 33 -16.31 0.20 -3.47
C LYS A 33 -15.25 1.16 -2.92
N GLN A 34 -14.42 0.69 -1.98
CA GLN A 34 -13.33 1.47 -1.40
C GLN A 34 -12.33 1.96 -2.45
N ALA A 35 -11.96 1.12 -3.42
CA ALA A 35 -11.07 1.52 -4.52
C ALA A 35 -11.69 2.61 -5.40
N LYS A 36 -13.01 2.54 -5.69
CA LYS A 36 -13.74 3.59 -6.41
C LYS A 36 -13.75 4.91 -5.64
N GLU A 37 -14.01 4.88 -4.34
CA GLU A 37 -13.99 6.07 -3.49
C GLU A 37 -12.60 6.72 -3.46
N ALA A 38 -11.53 5.91 -3.34
CA ALA A 38 -10.16 6.39 -3.43
C ALA A 38 -9.86 7.04 -4.79
N GLY A 39 -10.26 6.40 -5.90
CA GLY A 39 -10.12 6.94 -7.25
C GLY A 39 -10.83 8.27 -7.42
N ASN A 40 -12.08 8.38 -6.93
CA ASN A 40 -12.85 9.63 -6.96
C ASN A 40 -12.16 10.76 -6.18
N TYR A 41 -11.60 10.47 -5.00
CA TYR A 41 -10.83 11.46 -4.25
C TYR A 41 -9.58 11.90 -5.04
N LEU A 42 -8.88 10.97 -5.65
CA LEU A 42 -7.64 11.22 -6.38
C LEU A 42 -7.81 12.04 -7.66
N LYS A 43 -9.04 12.19 -8.22
CA LYS A 43 -9.36 13.09 -9.35
C LYS A 43 -8.95 14.56 -9.13
N ARG A 44 -8.70 14.96 -7.90
CA ARG A 44 -8.27 16.32 -7.53
C ARG A 44 -6.84 16.64 -7.92
N PHE A 45 -6.08 15.63 -8.32
CA PHE A 45 -4.66 15.73 -8.66
C PHE A 45 -4.44 15.31 -10.12
N ASN A 46 -3.28 15.62 -10.68
CA ASN A 46 -2.97 15.35 -12.08
C ASN A 46 -2.08 14.12 -12.24
N TRP A 47 -2.55 12.95 -11.81
CA TRP A 47 -1.83 11.69 -11.92
C TRP A 47 -1.57 11.30 -13.38
N LYS A 48 -0.42 10.71 -13.66
CA LYS A 48 -0.01 10.29 -15.01
C LYS A 48 0.26 8.81 -15.14
N LEU A 49 0.57 8.14 -14.04
CA LEU A 49 0.97 6.75 -14.03
C LEU A 49 0.56 6.09 -12.72
N ILE A 50 0.12 4.84 -12.80
CA ILE A 50 -0.05 3.94 -11.67
C ILE A 50 1.01 2.84 -11.75
N ILE A 51 1.68 2.58 -10.65
CA ILE A 51 2.59 1.46 -10.47
C ILE A 51 1.96 0.52 -9.45
N THR A 52 1.82 -0.76 -9.78
CA THR A 52 1.08 -1.69 -8.92
C THR A 52 1.86 -2.95 -8.60
N SER A 53 1.64 -3.49 -7.40
CA SER A 53 2.01 -4.86 -7.06
C SER A 53 1.34 -5.86 -8.02
N PRO A 54 1.98 -7.01 -8.33
CA PRO A 54 1.41 -8.02 -9.23
C PRO A 54 0.23 -8.81 -8.62
N LEU A 55 -0.05 -8.72 -7.31
CA LEU A 55 -1.15 -9.46 -6.68
C LEU A 55 -2.52 -8.91 -7.12
N SER A 56 -3.47 -9.80 -7.39
CA SER A 56 -4.77 -9.48 -7.99
C SER A 56 -5.52 -8.36 -7.26
N ARG A 57 -5.53 -8.36 -5.93
CA ARG A 57 -6.16 -7.32 -5.12
C ARG A 57 -5.59 -5.91 -5.35
N ALA A 58 -4.27 -5.81 -5.59
CA ALA A 58 -3.62 -4.54 -5.90
C ALA A 58 -3.87 -4.15 -7.36
N LYS A 59 -3.74 -5.09 -8.29
CA LYS A 59 -4.03 -4.86 -9.72
C LYS A 59 -5.46 -4.40 -9.93
N THR A 60 -6.45 -5.11 -9.39
CA THR A 60 -7.85 -4.73 -9.51
C THR A 60 -8.13 -3.36 -8.86
N SER A 61 -7.49 -3.05 -7.72
CA SER A 61 -7.58 -1.70 -7.14
C SER A 61 -6.99 -0.63 -8.06
N ALA A 62 -5.84 -0.91 -8.70
CA ALA A 62 -5.19 -0.02 -9.66
C ALA A 62 -6.05 0.20 -10.92
N GLU A 63 -6.64 -0.85 -11.46
CA GLU A 63 -7.55 -0.80 -12.62
C GLU A 63 -8.78 0.06 -12.33
N ILE A 64 -9.41 -0.13 -11.17
CA ILE A 64 -10.57 0.69 -10.74
C ILE A 64 -10.16 2.15 -10.61
N VAL A 65 -9.04 2.45 -9.94
CA VAL A 65 -8.54 3.81 -9.78
C VAL A 65 -8.18 4.43 -11.14
N SER A 66 -7.50 3.70 -12.03
CA SER A 66 -7.19 4.15 -13.39
C SER A 66 -8.46 4.53 -14.16
N GLY A 67 -9.50 3.68 -14.10
CA GLY A 67 -10.80 3.97 -14.73
C GLY A 67 -11.43 5.26 -14.23
N GLU A 68 -11.37 5.54 -12.93
CA GLU A 68 -11.85 6.79 -12.35
C GLU A 68 -11.02 8.02 -12.78
N LEU A 69 -9.73 7.82 -13.10
CA LEU A 69 -8.78 8.87 -13.51
C LEU A 69 -8.69 9.05 -15.05
N GLY A 70 -9.57 8.42 -15.83
CA GLY A 70 -9.58 8.55 -17.30
C GLY A 70 -8.68 7.54 -18.01
N ASN A 71 -8.48 6.36 -17.40
CA ASN A 71 -7.70 5.23 -17.94
C ASN A 71 -6.21 5.57 -18.12
N ILE A 72 -5.58 6.10 -17.07
CA ILE A 72 -4.13 6.32 -17.05
C ILE A 72 -3.37 4.99 -17.05
N GLU A 73 -2.14 5.01 -17.53
CA GLU A 73 -1.29 3.82 -17.70
C GLU A 73 -1.01 3.13 -16.36
N ILE A 74 -0.91 1.78 -16.40
CA ILE A 74 -0.59 0.95 -15.23
C ILE A 74 0.63 0.09 -15.55
N HIS A 75 1.66 0.15 -14.70
CA HIS A 75 2.84 -0.71 -14.76
C HIS A 75 2.91 -1.61 -13.52
N GLU A 76 3.30 -2.87 -13.72
CA GLU A 76 3.56 -3.78 -12.60
C GLU A 76 5.00 -3.63 -12.10
N GLU A 77 5.16 -3.60 -10.77
CA GLU A 77 6.46 -3.65 -10.10
C GLU A 77 6.45 -4.75 -9.03
N PRO A 78 7.17 -5.85 -9.27
CA PRO A 78 7.21 -6.99 -8.35
C PRO A 78 7.71 -6.64 -6.95
N ASP A 79 8.58 -5.66 -6.81
CA ASP A 79 9.14 -5.26 -5.52
C ASP A 79 8.12 -4.55 -4.61
N PHE A 80 6.95 -4.16 -5.13
CA PHE A 80 5.82 -3.68 -4.32
C PHE A 80 4.88 -4.79 -3.84
N ILE A 81 5.22 -6.07 -4.04
CA ILE A 81 4.45 -7.20 -3.50
C ILE A 81 4.44 -7.17 -1.96
N GLU A 82 3.42 -7.76 -1.35
CA GLU A 82 3.30 -7.82 0.11
C GLU A 82 4.43 -8.64 0.74
N ARG A 83 4.63 -8.43 2.05
CA ARG A 83 5.54 -9.24 2.87
C ARG A 83 5.16 -10.71 2.77
N ASP A 84 6.13 -11.55 2.54
CA ASP A 84 5.91 -12.99 2.67
C ASP A 84 5.74 -13.33 4.15
N TYR A 85 4.60 -13.91 4.50
CA TYR A 85 4.33 -14.36 5.86
C TYR A 85 4.63 -15.86 6.07
N GLY A 86 5.14 -16.54 5.03
CA GLY A 86 5.52 -17.94 5.11
C GLY A 86 4.39 -18.80 5.66
N LYS A 87 4.68 -19.60 6.68
CA LYS A 87 3.71 -20.51 7.31
C LYS A 87 2.56 -19.81 8.06
N LEU A 88 2.65 -18.50 8.27
CA LEU A 88 1.53 -17.73 8.85
C LEU A 88 0.45 -17.37 7.84
N SER A 89 0.72 -17.47 6.53
CA SER A 89 -0.29 -17.18 5.50
C SER A 89 -1.55 -18.03 5.72
N GLY A 90 -2.72 -17.39 5.69
CA GLY A 90 -4.03 -18.02 5.94
C GLY A 90 -4.39 -18.19 7.43
N THR A 91 -3.46 -17.98 8.37
CA THR A 91 -3.78 -18.05 9.80
C THR A 91 -4.35 -16.72 10.29
N VAL A 92 -5.18 -16.78 11.33
CA VAL A 92 -5.73 -15.57 11.98
C VAL A 92 -4.63 -14.92 12.82
N SER A 93 -4.45 -13.62 12.68
CA SER A 93 -3.35 -12.88 13.29
C SER A 93 -3.33 -12.98 14.84
N THR A 94 -4.50 -13.05 15.47
CA THR A 94 -4.66 -13.20 16.92
C THR A 94 -4.28 -14.60 17.43
N GLU A 95 -4.21 -15.59 16.53
CA GLU A 95 -3.84 -16.98 16.89
C GLU A 95 -2.37 -17.31 16.59
N ARG A 96 -1.58 -16.31 16.19
CA ARG A 96 -0.16 -16.51 15.84
C ARG A 96 0.62 -17.31 16.90
N GLU A 97 0.47 -16.93 18.16
CA GLU A 97 1.19 -17.59 19.27
C GLU A 97 0.76 -19.05 19.46
N LYS A 98 -0.49 -19.39 19.16
CA LYS A 98 -1.00 -20.76 19.21
C LYS A 98 -0.27 -21.68 18.21
N TYR A 99 -0.03 -21.17 16.99
CA TYR A 99 0.61 -21.95 15.93
C TYR A 99 2.14 -21.87 15.96
N PHE A 100 2.69 -20.78 16.48
CA PHE A 100 4.12 -20.49 16.49
C PHE A 100 4.53 -19.84 17.83
N PRO A 101 4.47 -20.60 18.95
CA PRO A 101 4.67 -20.05 20.30
C PRO A 101 6.08 -19.49 20.53
N ASP A 102 7.08 -20.01 19.81
CA ASP A 102 8.46 -19.54 19.90
C ASP A 102 8.83 -18.55 18.80
N GLY A 103 7.91 -18.25 17.88
CA GLY A 103 8.11 -17.35 16.75
C GLY A 103 9.18 -17.80 15.73
N LYS A 104 9.72 -19.02 15.90
CA LYS A 104 10.81 -19.54 15.06
C LYS A 104 10.27 -20.32 13.85
N ASN A 105 11.12 -20.43 12.82
CA ASN A 105 10.84 -21.25 11.61
C ASN A 105 9.53 -20.93 10.87
N THR A 106 9.04 -19.71 11.00
CA THR A 106 7.82 -19.27 10.32
C THR A 106 8.02 -19.06 8.82
N GLY A 107 9.26 -18.84 8.36
CA GLY A 107 9.57 -18.47 6.97
C GLY A 107 9.12 -17.06 6.59
N ILE A 108 8.85 -16.20 7.57
CA ILE A 108 8.46 -14.81 7.32
C ILE A 108 9.63 -14.04 6.72
N GLU A 109 9.36 -13.28 5.65
CA GLU A 109 10.35 -12.36 5.07
C GLU A 109 10.87 -11.38 6.15
N PRO A 110 12.21 -11.29 6.34
CA PRO A 110 12.78 -10.32 7.26
C PRO A 110 12.32 -8.90 6.92
N PHE A 111 12.07 -8.08 7.93
CA PHE A 111 11.59 -6.71 7.69
C PHE A 111 12.60 -5.87 6.90
N GLU A 112 13.88 -6.07 7.12
CA GLU A 112 14.95 -5.39 6.38
C GLU A 112 14.94 -5.76 4.89
N ALA A 113 14.68 -7.03 4.55
CA ALA A 113 14.58 -7.47 3.15
C ALA A 113 13.37 -6.82 2.46
N LEU A 114 12.19 -6.81 3.14
CA LEU A 114 11.00 -6.11 2.69
C LEU A 114 11.30 -4.62 2.46
N GLN A 115 11.91 -3.95 3.44
CA GLN A 115 12.20 -2.52 3.36
C GLN A 115 13.17 -2.21 2.23
N ASN A 116 14.23 -3.00 2.09
CA ASN A 116 15.23 -2.80 1.03
C ASN A 116 14.58 -2.87 -0.36
N ARG A 117 13.77 -3.90 -0.67
CA ARG A 117 13.15 -4.02 -2.00
C ARG A 117 12.12 -2.91 -2.26
N THR A 118 11.25 -2.60 -1.29
CA THR A 118 10.19 -1.60 -1.47
C THR A 118 10.73 -0.18 -1.58
N VAL A 119 11.76 0.16 -0.79
CA VAL A 119 12.41 1.47 -0.83
C VAL A 119 13.23 1.63 -2.11
N ASN A 120 13.98 0.59 -2.53
CA ASN A 120 14.73 0.64 -3.77
C ASN A 120 13.79 0.82 -4.98
N ALA A 121 12.67 0.11 -5.01
CA ALA A 121 11.64 0.30 -6.05
C ALA A 121 11.08 1.72 -6.02
N LEU A 122 10.72 2.24 -4.85
CA LEU A 122 10.24 3.62 -4.71
C LEU A 122 11.24 4.63 -5.27
N LEU A 123 12.52 4.54 -4.86
CA LEU A 123 13.57 5.49 -5.29
C LEU A 123 13.87 5.36 -6.80
N LYS A 124 13.83 4.14 -7.34
CA LYS A 124 13.93 3.86 -8.79
C LYS A 124 12.84 4.61 -9.55
N HIS A 125 11.57 4.40 -9.18
CA HIS A 125 10.44 5.02 -9.88
C HIS A 125 10.39 6.55 -9.70
N ILE A 126 10.80 7.08 -8.55
CA ILE A 126 10.94 8.53 -8.37
C ILE A 126 11.97 9.11 -9.36
N LYS A 127 13.07 8.41 -9.59
CA LYS A 127 14.12 8.84 -10.53
C LYS A 127 13.68 8.68 -11.99
N GLU A 128 13.07 7.56 -12.35
CA GLU A 128 12.64 7.26 -13.73
C GLU A 128 11.48 8.16 -14.19
N HIS A 129 10.65 8.63 -13.27
CA HIS A 129 9.47 9.46 -13.55
C HIS A 129 9.59 10.86 -12.92
N GLU A 130 10.79 11.42 -12.89
CA GLU A 130 11.03 12.73 -12.28
C GLU A 130 10.11 13.81 -12.86
N GLY A 131 9.48 14.60 -11.99
CA GLY A 131 8.51 15.64 -12.38
C GLY A 131 7.10 15.11 -12.69
N THR A 132 6.88 13.79 -12.66
CA THR A 132 5.59 13.16 -12.95
C THR A 132 4.90 12.71 -11.67
N ASP A 133 3.64 13.06 -11.48
CA ASP A 133 2.86 12.59 -10.33
C ASP A 133 2.42 11.13 -10.54
N ILE A 134 2.74 10.25 -9.57
CA ILE A 134 2.54 8.80 -9.65
C ILE A 134 1.73 8.26 -8.48
N ILE A 135 0.96 7.19 -8.75
CA ILE A 135 0.27 6.40 -7.73
C ILE A 135 0.97 5.03 -7.63
N ILE A 136 1.27 4.58 -6.43
CA ILE A 136 1.79 3.25 -6.14
C ILE A 136 0.72 2.47 -5.38
N VAL A 137 0.18 1.41 -5.99
CA VAL A 137 -0.83 0.55 -5.36
C VAL A 137 -0.14 -0.68 -4.79
N SER A 138 -0.21 -0.84 -3.47
CA SER A 138 0.52 -1.86 -2.74
C SER A 138 -0.26 -2.35 -1.50
N HIS A 139 0.44 -2.78 -0.46
CA HIS A 139 -0.08 -3.55 0.67
C HIS A 139 0.34 -2.95 2.01
N GLY A 140 -0.25 -3.47 3.09
CA GLY A 140 -0.06 -2.92 4.42
C GLY A 140 1.39 -2.94 4.89
N ALA A 141 2.06 -4.08 4.88
CA ALA A 141 3.44 -4.17 5.37
C ALA A 141 4.44 -3.52 4.41
N ALA A 142 4.19 -3.58 3.10
CA ALA A 142 5.03 -2.92 2.09
C ALA A 142 4.99 -1.38 2.27
N ILE A 143 3.81 -0.78 2.44
CA ILE A 143 3.68 0.66 2.71
C ILE A 143 4.32 1.02 4.05
N ASN A 144 4.08 0.22 5.10
CA ASN A 144 4.72 0.46 6.41
C ASN A 144 6.24 0.43 6.35
N SER A 145 6.83 -0.42 5.52
CA SER A 145 8.28 -0.48 5.36
C SER A 145 8.87 0.79 4.74
N ILE A 146 8.18 1.37 3.76
CA ILE A 146 8.51 2.66 3.17
C ILE A 146 8.39 3.78 4.20
N MET A 147 7.29 3.78 4.96
CA MET A 147 7.05 4.80 5.99
C MET A 147 8.06 4.74 7.13
N ALA A 148 8.46 3.53 7.55
CA ALA A 148 9.51 3.33 8.55
C ALA A 148 10.86 3.90 8.06
N TYR A 149 11.22 3.67 6.80
CA TYR A 149 12.41 4.25 6.18
C TYR A 149 12.37 5.79 6.22
N MET A 150 11.27 6.39 5.77
CA MET A 150 11.12 7.85 5.69
C MET A 150 11.16 8.54 7.06
N SER A 151 10.68 7.88 8.11
CA SER A 151 10.64 8.41 9.48
C SER A 151 11.86 8.05 10.33
N ASN A 152 12.84 7.32 9.78
CA ASN A 152 13.91 6.66 10.53
C ASN A 152 13.37 5.81 11.71
N ASP A 153 12.22 5.18 11.51
CA ASP A 153 11.47 4.36 12.47
C ASP A 153 11.14 5.06 13.80
N LYS A 154 11.29 6.40 13.87
CA LYS A 154 11.10 7.20 15.09
C LYS A 154 9.64 7.35 15.52
N THR A 155 8.70 7.08 14.62
CA THR A 155 7.27 7.39 14.82
C THR A 155 6.42 6.16 15.07
N GLY A 156 7.01 4.97 15.19
CA GLY A 156 6.26 3.70 15.33
C GLY A 156 5.42 3.33 14.09
N LEU A 157 5.64 4.00 12.96
CA LEU A 157 4.90 3.76 11.71
C LEU A 157 5.03 2.32 11.21
N ARG A 158 6.11 1.63 11.58
CA ARG A 158 6.33 0.21 11.27
C ARG A 158 5.19 -0.70 11.76
N GLN A 159 4.51 -0.32 12.83
CA GLN A 159 3.47 -1.13 13.48
C GLN A 159 2.06 -0.57 13.29
N THR A 160 1.93 0.56 12.60
CA THR A 160 0.62 1.18 12.38
C THR A 160 -0.20 0.35 11.39
N PRO A 161 -1.41 -0.11 11.75
CA PRO A 161 -2.29 -0.76 10.80
C PRO A 161 -2.66 0.19 9.66
N ILE A 162 -2.25 -0.14 8.44
CA ILE A 162 -2.67 0.62 7.26
C ILE A 162 -4.09 0.19 6.91
N LYS A 163 -5.01 1.13 6.76
CA LYS A 163 -6.42 0.87 6.40
C LYS A 163 -6.53 0.45 4.93
N ASN A 164 -7.50 -0.39 4.59
CA ASN A 164 -7.78 -0.74 3.19
C ASN A 164 -8.18 0.50 2.39
N ALA A 165 -7.73 0.61 1.16
CA ALA A 165 -7.88 1.76 0.26
C ALA A 165 -7.48 3.10 0.89
N SER A 166 -6.64 3.10 1.92
CA SER A 166 -6.10 4.35 2.47
C SER A 166 -5.02 4.92 1.58
N ILE A 167 -4.98 6.23 1.58
CA ILE A 167 -4.07 7.08 0.82
C ILE A 167 -3.01 7.62 1.79
N THR A 168 -1.76 7.52 1.40
CA THR A 168 -0.65 8.24 1.99
C THR A 168 -0.04 9.09 0.89
N LEU A 169 0.00 10.40 1.08
CA LEU A 169 0.50 11.33 0.09
C LEU A 169 1.87 11.87 0.49
N LEU A 170 2.81 11.72 -0.44
CA LEU A 170 4.16 12.21 -0.31
C LEU A 170 4.41 13.31 -1.35
N GLU A 171 5.27 14.25 -0.99
CA GLU A 171 5.77 15.28 -1.89
C GLU A 171 7.29 15.16 -2.02
N LYS A 172 7.77 15.00 -3.25
CA LYS A 172 9.20 15.06 -3.60
C LYS A 172 9.54 16.48 -4.05
N THR A 173 10.34 17.16 -3.26
CA THR A 173 11.03 18.40 -3.62
C THR A 173 12.46 18.09 -4.05
N GLU A 174 13.23 19.08 -4.50
CA GLU A 174 14.62 18.88 -4.93
C GLU A 174 15.46 18.08 -3.92
N ASN A 175 15.33 18.39 -2.63
CA ASN A 175 16.19 17.85 -1.58
C ASN A 175 15.51 16.93 -0.57
N LYS A 176 14.17 16.77 -0.61
CA LYS A 176 13.43 16.05 0.43
C LYS A 176 12.23 15.30 -0.12
N LEU A 177 11.93 14.19 0.53
CA LEU A 177 10.67 13.49 0.41
C LEU A 177 9.88 13.74 1.72
N LYS A 178 8.73 14.40 1.62
CA LYS A 178 7.90 14.83 2.75
C LYS A 178 6.57 14.08 2.76
N ILE A 179 6.10 13.68 3.93
CA ILE A 179 4.76 13.13 4.13
C ILE A 179 3.79 14.31 4.28
N LEU A 180 2.81 14.44 3.38
CA LEU A 180 1.74 15.44 3.48
C LEU A 180 0.63 14.94 4.38
N PHE A 181 0.19 13.70 4.20
CA PHE A 181 -0.69 12.99 5.12
C PHE A 181 -0.49 11.48 5.01
N PHE A 182 -0.89 10.75 6.05
CA PHE A 182 -0.63 9.33 6.19
C PHE A 182 -1.89 8.55 6.55
N ASN A 183 -2.12 7.42 5.83
CA ASN A 183 -3.10 6.40 6.17
C ASN A 183 -4.54 6.93 6.31
N LYS A 184 -4.99 7.78 5.38
CA LYS A 184 -6.32 8.36 5.36
C LYS A 184 -7.19 7.72 4.28
N THR A 185 -8.42 7.32 4.62
CA THR A 185 -9.41 6.91 3.63
C THR A 185 -10.02 8.11 2.90
N ALA A 186 -10.64 7.88 1.75
CA ALA A 186 -11.29 8.95 1.00
C ALA A 186 -12.38 9.67 1.83
N SER A 187 -13.13 8.94 2.65
CA SER A 187 -14.14 9.52 3.56
C SER A 187 -13.53 10.43 4.61
N GLU A 188 -12.45 9.99 5.26
CA GLU A 188 -11.73 10.82 6.25
C GLU A 188 -11.14 12.10 5.62
N LEU A 189 -10.70 12.02 4.35
CA LEU A 189 -10.16 13.18 3.64
C LEU A 189 -11.24 14.14 3.14
N ALA A 190 -12.47 13.67 2.94
CA ALA A 190 -13.61 14.52 2.59
C ALA A 190 -14.06 15.38 3.79
N GLU A 191 -14.10 14.80 5.00
CA GLU A 191 -14.48 15.49 6.23
C GLU A 191 -13.55 16.68 6.59
N TYR A 192 -12.24 16.55 6.30
CA TYR A 192 -11.25 17.63 6.58
C TYR A 192 -11.38 18.86 5.68
N GLN A 193 -12.31 18.88 4.73
CA GLN A 193 -12.49 20.01 3.79
C GLN A 193 -13.76 20.82 4.06
N GLU A 194 -14.59 20.38 4.99
CA GLU A 194 -15.82 21.08 5.39
C GLU A 194 -15.59 21.97 6.65
N GLU A 195 -14.38 21.97 7.24
CA GLU A 195 -13.92 22.85 8.30
C GLU A 195 -13.05 24.00 7.74
#